data_557fa71fea931294375c2ab642f3a910
#
_entry.id   557fa71fea931294375c2ab642f3a910
#
_cell.length_a   1.000
_cell.length_b   1.000
_cell.length_c   1.000
_cell.angle_alpha   90.00
_cell.angle_beta   90.00
_cell.angle_gamma   90.00
#
_symmetry.space_group_name_H-M   'P 1'
#
loop_
_entity.id
_entity.type
_entity.pdbx_description
1 polymer ?
#
loop_
_entity_poly.entity_id
_entity_poly.type
_entity_poly.pdbx_seq_one_letter_code
_entity_poly.pdbx_strand_id
1 'polypeptide(L)'
;MITGILLAAGAGSRFGGDKLLFPLADGVPLGVKSGRNLLDGVDCAIAVVRLADRVLARLYEEAGLRIAYCPDAAAGMGASLACGVSAAPDADGWLIALADMPFIRADTIRSVAGLLRAGASIAAPRHQGRRGHPVGFAKDFLHDLTSLGGDRGAASLLAVHASSLQHLECDDPGILIDIDNRADLANIRHTPGADFRAQSLAGCP
;
A
#
# COMPACT_ATOMS: atom_id res chain seq x y z
N MET A 1 -1.10 -3.66 17.62
CA MET A 1 -0.51 -2.67 16.68
C MET A 1 -0.64 -3.17 15.25
N ILE A 2 -1.22 -2.39 14.35
CA ILE A 2 -1.33 -2.72 12.92
C ILE A 2 -0.22 -2.01 12.16
N THR A 3 0.60 -2.77 11.45
CA THR A 3 1.73 -2.26 10.67
C THR A 3 1.38 -2.19 9.18
N GLY A 4 1.55 -1.03 8.56
CA GLY A 4 1.45 -0.87 7.11
C GLY A 4 2.73 -1.36 6.41
N ILE A 5 2.58 -2.17 5.38
CA ILE A 5 3.67 -2.62 4.52
C ILE A 5 3.44 -2.02 3.13
N LEU A 6 4.28 -1.06 2.75
CA LEU A 6 4.24 -0.40 1.44
C LEU A 6 5.18 -1.14 0.48
N LEU A 7 4.64 -1.80 -0.52
CA LEU A 7 5.45 -2.48 -1.54
C LEU A 7 5.93 -1.46 -2.59
N ALA A 8 7.21 -1.08 -2.50
CA ALA A 8 7.83 -0.07 -3.33
C ALA A 8 9.06 -0.60 -4.12
N ALA A 9 9.29 -1.92 -4.13
CA ALA A 9 10.43 -2.55 -4.79
C ALA A 9 10.16 -2.97 -6.24
N GLY A 10 8.99 -2.64 -6.81
CA GLY A 10 8.64 -2.94 -8.21
C GLY A 10 9.49 -2.18 -9.23
N ALA A 11 9.82 -2.82 -10.36
CA ALA A 11 10.72 -2.26 -11.37
C ALA A 11 10.15 -1.07 -12.17
N GLY A 12 8.84 -0.85 -12.19
CA GLY A 12 8.20 0.30 -12.88
C GLY A 12 8.49 0.42 -14.38
N SER A 13 8.82 -0.68 -15.07
CA SER A 13 9.40 -0.71 -16.42
C SER A 13 8.55 -0.04 -17.51
N ARG A 14 7.22 0.00 -17.34
CA ARG A 14 6.27 0.58 -18.31
C ARG A 14 6.15 2.12 -18.22
N PHE A 15 6.59 2.72 -17.13
CA PHE A 15 6.44 4.17 -16.90
C PHE A 15 7.48 5.03 -17.65
N GLY A 16 8.59 4.41 -18.09
CA GLY A 16 9.66 5.09 -18.79
C GLY A 16 10.55 5.97 -17.89
N GLY A 17 10.76 5.54 -16.63
CA GLY A 17 11.59 6.22 -15.64
C GLY A 17 11.21 5.81 -14.22
N ASP A 18 11.72 6.55 -13.23
CA ASP A 18 11.47 6.28 -11.81
C ASP A 18 10.03 6.67 -11.41
N LYS A 19 9.06 5.77 -11.68
CA LYS A 19 7.62 5.96 -11.45
C LYS A 19 7.32 6.54 -10.05
N LEU A 20 7.90 5.96 -9.01
CA LEU A 20 7.61 6.33 -7.63
C LEU A 20 8.18 7.70 -7.22
N LEU A 21 9.18 8.21 -7.97
CA LEU A 21 9.74 9.55 -7.80
C LEU A 21 9.02 10.61 -8.64
N PHE A 22 8.08 10.21 -9.51
CA PHE A 22 7.36 11.14 -10.36
C PHE A 22 6.48 12.08 -9.53
N PRO A 23 6.61 13.42 -9.67
CA PRO A 23 5.83 14.37 -8.89
C PRO A 23 4.37 14.39 -9.34
N LEU A 24 3.45 14.31 -8.38
CA LEU A 24 2.03 14.56 -8.60
C LEU A 24 1.75 16.06 -8.75
N ALA A 25 0.48 16.44 -8.93
CA ALA A 25 0.08 17.84 -9.15
C ALA A 25 0.40 18.75 -7.94
N ASP A 26 0.49 18.19 -6.74
CA ASP A 26 0.90 18.88 -5.49
C ASP A 26 2.42 18.91 -5.30
N GLY A 27 3.21 18.40 -6.24
CA GLY A 27 4.66 18.32 -6.20
C GLY A 27 5.20 17.16 -5.36
N VAL A 28 4.34 16.39 -4.67
CA VAL A 28 4.74 15.24 -3.87
C VAL A 28 5.03 14.05 -4.79
N PRO A 29 6.17 13.33 -4.62
CA PRO A 29 6.42 12.13 -5.37
C PRO A 29 5.33 11.07 -5.15
N LEU A 30 4.94 10.38 -6.23
CA LEU A 30 3.85 9.40 -6.26
C LEU A 30 3.95 8.37 -5.14
N GLY A 31 5.11 7.72 -5.00
CA GLY A 31 5.33 6.73 -3.94
C GLY A 31 5.26 7.32 -2.54
N VAL A 32 5.78 8.54 -2.34
CA VAL A 32 5.74 9.24 -1.04
C VAL A 32 4.30 9.56 -0.65
N LYS A 33 3.45 9.96 -1.61
CA LYS A 33 2.02 10.17 -1.37
C LYS A 33 1.34 8.91 -0.87
N SER A 34 1.57 7.77 -1.53
CA SER A 34 1.05 6.46 -1.10
C SER A 34 1.53 6.11 0.31
N GLY A 35 2.82 6.35 0.60
CA GLY A 35 3.41 6.08 1.91
C GLY A 35 2.80 6.93 3.02
N ARG A 36 2.61 8.24 2.79
CA ARG A 36 1.95 9.15 3.76
C ARG A 36 0.51 8.73 4.05
N ASN A 37 -0.27 8.45 3.00
CA ASN A 37 -1.65 7.99 3.16
C ASN A 37 -1.71 6.68 3.98
N LEU A 38 -0.76 5.76 3.76
CA LEU A 38 -0.67 4.52 4.53
C LEU A 38 -0.34 4.81 6.00
N LEU A 39 0.69 5.62 6.27
CA LEU A 39 1.12 5.96 7.63
C LEU A 39 0.01 6.66 8.43
N ASP A 40 -0.76 7.55 7.80
CA ASP A 40 -1.89 8.24 8.43
C ASP A 40 -3.05 7.29 8.83
N GLY A 41 -3.10 6.09 8.24
CA GLY A 41 -4.15 5.09 8.49
C GLY A 41 -3.78 3.96 9.46
N VAL A 42 -2.49 3.81 9.82
CA VAL A 42 -1.97 2.69 10.65
C VAL A 42 -1.14 3.19 11.82
N ASP A 43 -0.69 2.28 12.70
CA ASP A 43 0.11 2.65 13.88
C ASP A 43 1.58 2.91 13.52
N CYS A 44 2.12 2.22 12.52
CA CYS A 44 3.43 2.47 11.91
C CYS A 44 3.45 1.90 10.49
N ALA A 45 4.38 2.38 9.66
CA ALA A 45 4.51 1.90 8.29
C ALA A 45 5.98 1.59 7.93
N ILE A 46 6.16 0.56 7.10
CA ILE A 46 7.44 0.11 6.56
C ILE A 46 7.35 0.15 5.04
N ALA A 47 8.28 0.87 4.40
CA ALA A 47 8.43 0.83 2.95
C ALA A 47 9.47 -0.22 2.57
N VAL A 48 9.07 -1.16 1.71
CA VAL A 48 9.97 -2.18 1.16
C VAL A 48 10.53 -1.66 -0.15
N VAL A 49 11.84 -1.49 -0.20
CA VAL A 49 12.56 -0.92 -1.34
C VAL A 49 13.69 -1.83 -1.81
N ARG A 50 14.14 -1.67 -3.06
CA ARG A 50 15.35 -2.34 -3.54
C ARG A 50 16.59 -1.71 -2.92
N LEU A 51 17.69 -2.47 -2.84
CA LEU A 51 18.99 -1.96 -2.33
C LEU A 51 19.50 -0.73 -3.09
N ALA A 52 19.17 -0.61 -4.38
CA ALA A 52 19.60 0.49 -5.24
C ALA A 52 18.77 1.77 -5.04
N ASP A 53 17.57 1.71 -4.48
CA ASP A 53 16.61 2.83 -4.46
C ASP A 53 16.85 3.80 -3.28
N ARG A 54 18.09 4.25 -3.11
CA ARG A 54 18.53 5.09 -1.98
C ARG A 54 17.80 6.42 -1.87
N VAL A 55 17.51 7.06 -3.01
CA VAL A 55 16.78 8.34 -3.04
C VAL A 55 15.35 8.13 -2.53
N LEU A 56 14.67 7.10 -3.03
CA LEU A 56 13.31 6.77 -2.62
C LEU A 56 13.24 6.39 -1.13
N ALA A 57 14.21 5.58 -0.66
CA ALA A 57 14.32 5.20 0.74
C ALA A 57 14.41 6.42 1.66
N ARG A 58 15.30 7.37 1.35
CA ARG A 58 15.45 8.61 2.11
C ARG A 58 14.17 9.43 2.14
N LEU A 59 13.46 9.57 1.03
CA LEU A 59 12.18 10.30 0.97
C LEU A 59 11.10 9.63 1.84
N TYR A 60 11.08 8.29 1.92
CA TYR A 60 10.19 7.59 2.83
C TYR A 60 10.56 7.79 4.30
N GLU A 61 11.87 7.77 4.64
CA GLU A 61 12.34 8.07 6.00
C GLU A 61 11.95 9.49 6.42
N GLU A 62 12.15 10.49 5.54
CA GLU A 62 11.73 11.88 5.75
C GLU A 62 10.20 12.01 5.91
N ALA A 63 9.43 11.11 5.30
CA ALA A 63 7.98 11.03 5.47
C ALA A 63 7.53 10.24 6.72
N GLY A 64 8.46 9.69 7.51
CA GLY A 64 8.19 8.99 8.76
C GLY A 64 8.03 7.47 8.64
N LEU A 65 8.28 6.88 7.47
CA LEU A 65 8.25 5.43 7.29
C LEU A 65 9.60 4.81 7.69
N ARG A 66 9.55 3.59 8.24
CA ARG A 66 10.75 2.74 8.37
C ARG A 66 11.07 2.11 7.02
N ILE A 67 12.34 1.75 6.79
CA ILE A 67 12.76 1.11 5.54
C ILE A 67 13.13 -0.35 5.78
N ALA A 68 12.63 -1.21 4.89
CA ALA A 68 13.08 -2.58 4.72
C ALA A 68 13.72 -2.72 3.33
N TYR A 69 15.03 -2.94 3.29
CA TYR A 69 15.72 -3.24 2.04
C TYR A 69 15.51 -4.71 1.68
N CYS A 70 14.97 -4.98 0.50
CA CYS A 70 14.73 -6.33 -0.01
C CYS A 70 15.79 -6.71 -1.05
N PRO A 71 16.78 -7.56 -0.71
CA PRO A 71 17.79 -8.02 -1.66
C PRO A 71 17.18 -8.81 -2.81
N ASP A 72 16.16 -9.62 -2.50
CA ASP A 72 15.52 -10.55 -3.42
C ASP A 72 14.27 -9.95 -4.11
N ALA A 73 14.16 -8.61 -4.17
CA ALA A 73 13.02 -7.93 -4.79
C ALA A 73 12.79 -8.36 -6.26
N ALA A 74 13.85 -8.75 -6.97
CA ALA A 74 13.78 -9.27 -8.34
C ALA A 74 13.10 -10.63 -8.45
N ALA A 75 12.98 -11.38 -7.35
CA ALA A 75 12.26 -12.65 -7.30
C ALA A 75 10.73 -12.47 -7.34
N GLY A 76 10.23 -11.22 -7.25
CA GLY A 76 8.82 -10.89 -7.42
C GLY A 76 8.16 -10.24 -6.21
N MET A 77 6.86 -9.98 -6.36
CA MET A 77 6.08 -9.27 -5.33
C MET A 77 5.99 -10.07 -4.02
N GLY A 78 5.93 -11.40 -4.06
CA GLY A 78 5.89 -12.26 -2.89
C GLY A 78 7.13 -12.11 -2.01
N ALA A 79 8.33 -12.05 -2.62
CA ALA A 79 9.58 -11.83 -1.88
C ALA A 79 9.61 -10.47 -1.18
N SER A 80 9.15 -9.41 -1.86
CA SER A 80 9.04 -8.06 -1.29
C SER A 80 8.04 -8.03 -0.11
N LEU A 81 6.91 -8.72 -0.23
CA LEU A 81 5.91 -8.81 0.83
C LEU A 81 6.48 -9.58 2.05
N ALA A 82 7.08 -10.74 1.83
CA ALA A 82 7.72 -11.52 2.89
C ALA A 82 8.80 -10.72 3.63
N CYS A 83 9.62 -9.97 2.89
CA CYS A 83 10.64 -9.08 3.44
C CYS A 83 10.00 -8.02 4.36
N GLY A 84 8.93 -7.35 3.92
CA GLY A 84 8.25 -6.33 4.68
C GLY A 84 7.60 -6.86 5.96
N VAL A 85 6.90 -7.98 5.88
CA VAL A 85 6.26 -8.63 7.04
C VAL A 85 7.30 -9.12 8.05
N SER A 86 8.41 -9.70 7.57
CA SER A 86 9.54 -10.14 8.41
C SER A 86 10.22 -9.00 9.17
N ALA A 87 10.11 -7.75 8.68
CA ALA A 87 10.63 -6.57 9.36
C ALA A 87 9.73 -6.07 10.53
N ALA A 88 8.54 -6.66 10.72
CA ALA A 88 7.61 -6.36 11.81
C ALA A 88 6.92 -7.64 12.32
N PRO A 89 7.65 -8.64 12.83
CA PRO A 89 7.08 -9.95 13.21
C PRO A 89 6.15 -9.88 14.43
N ASP A 90 6.31 -8.85 15.26
CA ASP A 90 5.55 -8.65 16.49
C ASP A 90 4.25 -7.85 16.30
N ALA A 91 3.91 -7.47 15.07
CA ALA A 91 2.66 -6.78 14.77
C ALA A 91 1.45 -7.69 15.04
N ASP A 92 0.31 -7.10 15.42
CA ASP A 92 -0.96 -7.83 15.57
C ASP A 92 -1.65 -8.05 14.21
N GLY A 93 -1.13 -7.42 13.16
CA GLY A 93 -1.56 -7.57 11.78
C GLY A 93 -0.86 -6.60 10.85
N TRP A 94 -0.96 -6.86 9.56
CA TRP A 94 -0.31 -6.09 8.50
C TRP A 94 -1.32 -5.61 7.46
N LEU A 95 -1.23 -4.32 7.06
CA LEU A 95 -1.91 -3.78 5.88
C LEU A 95 -0.93 -3.71 4.72
N ILE A 96 -1.18 -4.48 3.67
CA ILE A 96 -0.36 -4.54 2.47
C ILE A 96 -0.89 -3.52 1.46
N ALA A 97 -0.10 -2.49 1.19
CA ALA A 97 -0.39 -1.42 0.25
C ALA A 97 0.64 -1.37 -0.89
N LEU A 98 0.22 -0.85 -2.02
CA LEU A 98 1.07 -0.68 -3.21
C LEU A 98 1.50 0.79 -3.34
N ALA A 99 2.80 1.00 -3.62
CA ALA A 99 3.36 2.35 -3.70
C ALA A 99 2.90 3.14 -4.94
N ASP A 100 2.30 2.47 -5.92
CA ASP A 100 1.74 3.07 -7.12
C ASP A 100 0.24 3.42 -7.04
N MET A 101 -0.35 3.36 -5.84
CA MET A 101 -1.75 3.70 -5.57
C MET A 101 -1.89 4.95 -4.67
N PRO A 102 -1.50 6.16 -5.15
CA PRO A 102 -1.42 7.37 -4.33
C PRO A 102 -2.77 7.98 -3.96
N PHE A 103 -3.87 7.47 -4.50
CA PHE A 103 -5.21 8.04 -4.35
C PHE A 103 -6.08 7.34 -3.31
N ILE A 104 -5.58 6.30 -2.65
CA ILE A 104 -6.30 5.66 -1.54
C ILE A 104 -6.37 6.64 -0.36
N ARG A 105 -7.56 6.89 0.15
CA ARG A 105 -7.76 7.80 1.28
C ARG A 105 -7.28 7.18 2.60
N ALA A 106 -6.63 7.98 3.44
CA ALA A 106 -6.18 7.55 4.77
C ALA A 106 -7.32 7.02 5.66
N ASP A 107 -8.53 7.59 5.53
CA ASP A 107 -9.71 7.13 6.28
C ASP A 107 -10.15 5.72 5.84
N THR A 108 -10.06 5.39 4.56
CA THR A 108 -10.30 4.03 4.07
C THR A 108 -9.29 3.06 4.66
N ILE A 109 -8.00 3.42 4.66
CA ILE A 109 -6.91 2.62 5.25
C ILE A 109 -7.16 2.40 6.75
N ARG A 110 -7.51 3.47 7.47
CA ARG A 110 -7.82 3.43 8.92
C ARG A 110 -8.99 2.51 9.22
N SER A 111 -10.01 2.54 8.37
CA SER A 111 -11.19 1.70 8.52
C SER A 111 -10.88 0.22 8.29
N VAL A 112 -10.04 -0.12 7.30
CA VAL A 112 -9.56 -1.49 7.10
C VAL A 112 -8.70 -1.96 8.28
N ALA A 113 -7.81 -1.12 8.81
CA ALA A 113 -7.05 -1.40 10.04
C ALA A 113 -8.00 -1.64 11.24
N GLY A 114 -9.11 -0.89 11.30
CA GLY A 114 -10.16 -1.07 12.30
C GLY A 114 -10.80 -2.44 12.28
N LEU A 115 -11.04 -3.02 11.09
CA LEU A 115 -11.56 -4.37 10.97
C LEU A 115 -10.60 -5.43 11.54
N LEU A 116 -9.29 -5.29 11.29
CA LEU A 116 -8.29 -6.19 11.89
C LEU A 116 -8.27 -6.06 13.42
N ARG A 117 -8.32 -4.82 13.96
CA ARG A 117 -8.40 -4.59 15.41
C ARG A 117 -9.68 -5.16 16.03
N ALA A 118 -10.76 -5.24 15.25
CA ALA A 118 -12.02 -5.86 15.65
C ALA A 118 -12.04 -7.40 15.51
N GLY A 119 -10.92 -8.02 15.07
CA GLY A 119 -10.78 -9.47 15.00
C GLY A 119 -11.00 -10.08 13.62
N ALA A 120 -11.08 -9.28 12.55
CA ALA A 120 -11.11 -9.83 11.20
C ALA A 120 -9.77 -10.53 10.90
N SER A 121 -9.82 -11.76 10.37
CA SER A 121 -8.63 -12.51 9.96
C SER A 121 -8.00 -11.91 8.69
N ILE A 122 -8.84 -11.52 7.72
CA ILE A 122 -8.45 -10.81 6.50
C ILE A 122 -9.46 -9.70 6.26
N ALA A 123 -9.01 -8.52 5.85
CA ALA A 123 -9.86 -7.38 5.55
C ALA A 123 -9.42 -6.68 4.27
N ALA A 124 -10.37 -6.21 3.46
CA ALA A 124 -10.08 -5.41 2.28
C ALA A 124 -11.22 -4.43 1.96
N PRO A 125 -10.93 -3.24 1.39
CA PRO A 125 -11.96 -2.32 0.95
C PRO A 125 -12.60 -2.82 -0.34
N ARG A 126 -13.88 -2.47 -0.54
CA ARG A 126 -14.65 -2.75 -1.74
C ARG A 126 -15.40 -1.50 -2.18
N HIS A 127 -15.24 -1.11 -3.44
CA HIS A 127 -15.95 -0.01 -4.07
C HIS A 127 -16.73 -0.53 -5.26
N GLN A 128 -18.05 -0.28 -5.28
CA GLN A 128 -18.96 -0.73 -6.35
C GLN A 128 -18.80 -2.23 -6.68
N GLY A 129 -18.72 -3.07 -5.63
CA GLY A 129 -18.58 -4.52 -5.76
C GLY A 129 -17.20 -5.03 -6.12
N ARG A 130 -16.22 -4.15 -6.39
CA ARG A 130 -14.83 -4.49 -6.73
C ARG A 130 -13.93 -4.35 -5.52
N ARG A 131 -13.21 -5.43 -5.17
CA ARG A 131 -12.21 -5.40 -4.10
C ARG A 131 -10.97 -4.62 -4.55
N GLY A 132 -10.43 -3.78 -3.67
CA GLY A 132 -9.22 -2.99 -3.90
C GLY A 132 -8.14 -3.21 -2.85
N HIS A 133 -7.27 -2.22 -2.69
CA HIS A 133 -6.19 -2.12 -1.70
C HIS A 133 -6.50 -1.03 -0.65
N PRO A 134 -5.83 -1.09 0.54
CA PRO A 134 -4.91 -2.13 1.00
C PRO A 134 -5.62 -3.42 1.40
N VAL A 135 -4.85 -4.51 1.50
CA VAL A 135 -5.35 -5.78 2.04
C VAL A 135 -4.72 -6.02 3.40
N GLY A 136 -5.54 -6.26 4.40
CA GLY A 136 -5.12 -6.53 5.76
C GLY A 136 -5.13 -8.02 6.09
N PHE A 137 -4.13 -8.46 6.86
CA PHE A 137 -4.01 -9.81 7.40
C PHE A 137 -3.73 -9.74 8.89
N ALA A 138 -4.41 -10.56 9.70
CA ALA A 138 -4.16 -10.70 11.11
C ALA A 138 -2.85 -11.47 11.39
N LYS A 139 -2.40 -11.45 12.64
CA LYS A 139 -1.14 -12.06 13.10
C LYS A 139 -1.01 -13.54 12.74
N ASP A 140 -2.10 -14.27 12.70
CA ASP A 140 -2.11 -15.71 12.38
C ASP A 140 -1.54 -16.03 11.00
N PHE A 141 -1.51 -15.05 10.10
CA PHE A 141 -0.93 -15.18 8.75
C PHE A 141 0.58 -14.90 8.68
N LEU A 142 1.28 -14.68 9.82
CA LEU A 142 2.72 -14.39 9.81
C LEU A 142 3.51 -15.42 9.02
N HIS A 143 3.31 -16.70 9.32
CA HIS A 143 4.04 -17.79 8.67
C HIS A 143 3.75 -17.84 7.16
N ASP A 144 2.49 -17.75 6.78
CA ASP A 144 2.08 -17.82 5.37
C ASP A 144 2.64 -16.63 4.57
N LEU A 145 2.54 -15.40 5.13
CA LEU A 145 3.05 -14.18 4.50
C LEU A 145 4.58 -14.17 4.36
N THR A 146 5.31 -14.64 5.38
CA THR A 146 6.78 -14.71 5.33
C THR A 146 7.32 -15.84 4.46
N SER A 147 6.49 -16.84 4.14
CA SER A 147 6.82 -17.95 3.24
C SER A 147 6.52 -17.65 1.76
N LEU A 148 5.96 -16.47 1.47
CA LEU A 148 5.65 -16.09 0.08
C LEU A 148 6.91 -15.87 -0.75
N GLY A 149 6.82 -16.25 -2.03
CA GLY A 149 7.84 -16.01 -3.05
C GLY A 149 7.21 -15.83 -4.42
N GLY A 150 8.02 -15.46 -5.42
CA GLY A 150 7.58 -15.26 -6.81
C GLY A 150 6.64 -14.07 -6.98
N ASP A 151 5.92 -14.03 -8.10
CA ASP A 151 5.15 -12.85 -8.53
C ASP A 151 3.72 -12.77 -7.99
N ARG A 152 3.19 -13.85 -7.39
CA ARG A 152 1.77 -13.92 -7.01
C ARG A 152 1.39 -13.09 -5.79
N GLY A 153 2.36 -12.63 -5.01
CA GLY A 153 2.11 -11.90 -3.77
C GLY A 153 1.11 -12.63 -2.86
N ALA A 154 0.22 -11.91 -2.20
CA ALA A 154 -0.81 -12.48 -1.32
C ALA A 154 -2.06 -13.01 -2.06
N ALA A 155 -2.11 -12.95 -3.39
CA ALA A 155 -3.31 -13.35 -4.15
C ALA A 155 -3.69 -14.83 -3.94
N SER A 156 -2.69 -15.72 -3.80
CA SER A 156 -2.91 -17.14 -3.50
C SER A 156 -3.54 -17.34 -2.11
N LEU A 157 -3.08 -16.61 -1.10
CA LEU A 157 -3.66 -16.67 0.25
C LEU A 157 -5.11 -16.18 0.25
N LEU A 158 -5.39 -15.10 -0.46
CA LEU A 158 -6.75 -14.58 -0.59
C LEU A 158 -7.70 -15.56 -1.29
N ALA A 159 -7.22 -16.33 -2.27
CA ALA A 159 -8.02 -17.34 -2.95
C ALA A 159 -8.34 -18.52 -2.00
N VAL A 160 -7.36 -18.98 -1.22
CA VAL A 160 -7.54 -20.08 -0.26
C VAL A 160 -8.45 -19.67 0.90
N HIS A 161 -8.34 -18.45 1.38
CA HIS A 161 -9.07 -17.94 2.54
C HIS A 161 -10.21 -16.98 2.18
N ALA A 162 -10.83 -17.14 1.00
CA ALA A 162 -11.86 -16.24 0.50
C ALA A 162 -13.06 -16.11 1.46
N SER A 163 -13.43 -17.18 2.19
CA SER A 163 -14.50 -17.19 3.18
C SER A 163 -14.18 -16.38 4.46
N SER A 164 -12.92 -16.15 4.74
CA SER A 164 -12.45 -15.37 5.91
C SER A 164 -12.22 -13.89 5.57
N LEU A 165 -12.40 -13.50 4.30
CA LEU A 165 -12.21 -12.13 3.85
C LEU A 165 -13.41 -11.27 4.21
N GLN A 166 -13.21 -10.30 5.10
CA GLN A 166 -14.19 -9.29 5.45
C GLN A 166 -14.04 -8.06 4.54
N HIS A 167 -15.13 -7.66 3.91
CA HIS A 167 -15.16 -6.48 3.04
C HIS A 167 -15.60 -5.23 3.78
N LEU A 168 -14.87 -4.13 3.60
CA LEU A 168 -15.27 -2.77 3.94
C LEU A 168 -15.89 -2.12 2.71
N GLU A 169 -17.20 -1.95 2.66
CA GLU A 169 -17.83 -1.13 1.62
C GLU A 169 -17.44 0.34 1.83
N CYS A 170 -16.92 0.97 0.80
CA CYS A 170 -16.48 2.36 0.86
C CYS A 170 -16.73 3.11 -0.46
N ASP A 171 -16.88 4.42 -0.33
CA ASP A 171 -16.94 5.32 -1.49
C ASP A 171 -15.56 5.94 -1.73
N ASP A 172 -14.58 5.08 -2.06
CA ASP A 172 -13.20 5.47 -2.35
C ASP A 172 -12.73 4.79 -3.65
N PRO A 173 -12.88 5.44 -4.81
CA PRO A 173 -12.43 4.86 -6.08
C PRO A 173 -10.90 4.69 -6.13
N GLY A 174 -10.13 5.42 -5.30
CA GLY A 174 -8.67 5.32 -5.21
C GLY A 174 -8.17 3.92 -4.88
N ILE A 175 -8.98 3.08 -4.23
CA ILE A 175 -8.62 1.68 -3.90
C ILE A 175 -8.43 0.78 -5.14
N LEU A 176 -8.89 1.24 -6.31
CA LEU A 176 -8.87 0.51 -7.58
C LEU A 176 -7.96 1.15 -8.62
N ILE A 177 -7.27 2.25 -8.26
CA ILE A 177 -6.49 3.05 -9.20
C ILE A 177 -5.01 2.88 -8.89
N ASP A 178 -4.32 2.14 -9.76
CA ASP A 178 -2.87 2.07 -9.84
C ASP A 178 -2.36 2.92 -11.01
N ILE A 179 -1.17 3.46 -10.87
CA ILE A 179 -0.52 4.27 -11.90
C ILE A 179 0.56 3.43 -12.56
N ASP A 180 0.29 2.88 -13.74
CA ASP A 180 1.25 2.08 -14.50
C ASP A 180 2.02 2.87 -15.55
N ASN A 181 1.40 3.93 -16.08
CA ASN A 181 1.98 4.78 -17.10
C ASN A 181 1.54 6.24 -16.94
N ARG A 182 2.14 7.16 -17.73
CA ARG A 182 1.85 8.60 -17.62
C ARG A 182 0.44 8.98 -18.09
N ALA A 183 -0.17 8.17 -18.95
CA ALA A 183 -1.54 8.43 -19.42
C ALA A 183 -2.56 8.18 -18.29
N ASP A 184 -2.28 7.27 -17.35
CA ASP A 184 -3.15 7.02 -16.21
C ASP A 184 -3.33 8.29 -15.37
N LEU A 185 -2.25 9.08 -15.17
CA LEU A 185 -2.31 10.37 -14.47
C LEU A 185 -3.19 11.43 -15.20
N ALA A 186 -3.20 11.42 -16.54
CA ALA A 186 -4.05 12.32 -17.32
C ALA A 186 -5.54 11.92 -17.21
N ASN A 187 -5.83 10.64 -17.22
CA ASN A 187 -7.19 10.09 -17.15
C ASN A 187 -7.86 10.35 -15.80
N ILE A 188 -7.11 10.32 -14.70
CA ILE A 188 -7.63 10.55 -13.34
C ILE A 188 -8.22 11.96 -13.18
N ARG A 189 -7.66 12.98 -13.85
CA ARG A 189 -8.17 14.36 -13.83
C ARG A 189 -9.59 14.49 -14.40
N HIS A 190 -10.07 13.48 -15.12
CA HIS A 190 -11.36 13.49 -15.81
C HIS A 190 -12.38 12.52 -15.18
N THR A 191 -12.03 11.84 -14.06
CA THR A 191 -12.94 10.91 -13.40
C THR A 191 -13.98 11.68 -12.58
N PRO A 192 -15.29 11.66 -12.93
CA PRO A 192 -16.32 12.34 -12.17
C PRO A 192 -16.42 11.76 -10.76
N GLY A 193 -16.43 12.62 -9.73
CA GLY A 193 -16.54 12.21 -8.32
C GLY A 193 -15.22 12.00 -7.60
N ALA A 194 -14.08 12.03 -8.29
CA ALA A 194 -12.76 11.99 -7.70
C ALA A 194 -12.27 13.43 -7.46
N ASP A 195 -12.73 14.05 -6.37
CA ASP A 195 -12.18 15.36 -5.96
C ASP A 195 -10.81 15.13 -5.32
N PHE A 196 -9.79 14.93 -6.17
CA PHE A 196 -8.37 14.81 -5.78
C PHE A 196 -7.73 16.19 -5.48
N ARG A 197 -8.55 17.23 -5.29
CA ARG A 197 -8.06 18.52 -4.82
C ARG A 197 -7.54 18.38 -3.41
N ALA A 198 -6.34 18.88 -3.24
CA ALA A 198 -5.59 18.96 -1.99
C ALA A 198 -6.51 18.97 -0.76
N GLN A 199 -6.39 17.97 0.09
CA GLN A 199 -6.79 18.14 1.48
C GLN A 199 -5.84 19.23 2.04
N SER A 200 -6.34 20.45 2.04
CA SER A 200 -5.72 21.61 2.65
C SER A 200 -5.36 21.25 4.07
N LEU A 201 -4.12 21.53 4.43
CA LEU A 201 -3.66 21.65 5.81
C LEU A 201 -4.54 22.70 6.50
N ALA A 202 -5.70 22.32 6.98
CA ALA A 202 -6.55 23.10 7.83
C ALA A 202 -6.37 22.63 9.27
N GLY A 203 -5.54 23.39 10.01
CA GLY A 203 -5.67 23.52 11.43
C GLY A 203 -4.85 22.57 12.28
N CYS A 204 -3.65 23.02 12.62
CA CYS A 204 -3.15 22.84 13.97
C CYS A 204 -3.08 24.24 14.61
N PRO A 205 -3.78 24.50 15.75
CA PRO A 205 -3.60 25.71 16.52
C PRO A 205 -2.24 25.75 17.23
#